data_0ff1eb15e4526faa7c12b7d67099027a
#
_entry.id   0ff1eb15e4526faa7c12b7d67099027a
#
_cell.length_a   1.000
_cell.length_b   1.000
_cell.length_c   1.000
_cell.angle_alpha   90.00
_cell.angle_beta   90.00
_cell.angle_gamma   90.00
#
_symmetry.space_group_name_H-M   'P 1'
#
loop_
_entity.id
_entity.type
_entity.pdbx_description
1 polymer ?
#
loop_
_entity_poly.entity_id
_entity_poly.type
_entity_poly.pdbx_seq_one_letter_code
_entity_poly.pdbx_strand_id
1 'polypeptide(L)'
;MRVSRIKFVLATLAITLLFGSTPAIATEAPVIDYCAKKTTGKVRAITDGTCTKKERSLGAGPIVRGETHPSALVPQFKARYEAAKTAAKKKGHTLAVTSGYRSLERQEMLYQRAIKRHGSAEAASKWVLPPEKSNHPWGIAIDINYGVGGTKGKKAAAWLEKNGYLYGLCRRYENEWWHFEPLVAPGQQCPVMEPYAS
;
A
#
# COMPACT_ATOMS: atom_id res chain seq x y z
N MET A 1 -62.92 -43.91 -37.47
CA MET A 1 -62.06 -44.27 -36.33
C MET A 1 -60.78 -43.46 -36.40
N ARG A 2 -60.62 -42.44 -35.54
CA ARG A 2 -59.40 -41.59 -35.44
C ARG A 2 -58.60 -42.15 -34.30
N VAL A 3 -57.37 -42.60 -34.56
CA VAL A 3 -56.40 -43.04 -33.56
C VAL A 3 -55.60 -41.84 -33.15
N SER A 4 -55.74 -41.35 -31.87
CA SER A 4 -54.99 -40.26 -31.29
C SER A 4 -53.62 -40.79 -30.86
N ARG A 5 -52.54 -40.14 -31.40
CA ARG A 5 -51.18 -40.49 -30.99
C ARG A 5 -50.81 -39.58 -29.79
N ILE A 6 -50.62 -40.23 -28.64
CA ILE A 6 -50.09 -39.59 -27.42
C ILE A 6 -48.56 -39.42 -27.57
N LYS A 7 -48.09 -38.18 -27.55
CA LYS A 7 -46.63 -37.86 -27.51
C LYS A 7 -46.18 -37.83 -26.06
N PHE A 8 -45.34 -38.76 -25.68
CA PHE A 8 -44.61 -38.70 -24.41
C PHE A 8 -43.49 -37.66 -24.54
N VAL A 9 -43.56 -36.62 -23.71
CA VAL A 9 -42.45 -35.68 -23.53
C VAL A 9 -41.63 -36.19 -22.36
N LEU A 10 -40.41 -36.63 -22.65
CA LEU A 10 -39.40 -36.95 -21.65
C LEU A 10 -38.79 -35.63 -21.14
N ALA A 11 -39.13 -35.27 -19.93
CA ALA A 11 -38.46 -34.17 -19.24
C ALA A 11 -37.12 -34.67 -18.64
N THR A 12 -36.03 -34.27 -19.23
CA THR A 12 -34.68 -34.49 -18.66
C THR A 12 -34.43 -33.52 -17.53
N LEU A 13 -34.38 -34.01 -16.31
CA LEU A 13 -34.03 -33.24 -15.11
C LEU A 13 -32.49 -33.04 -15.09
N ALA A 14 -32.04 -31.86 -15.44
CA ALA A 14 -30.63 -31.51 -15.31
C ALA A 14 -30.33 -31.17 -13.84
N ILE A 15 -29.62 -32.06 -13.16
CA ILE A 15 -29.10 -31.82 -11.80
C ILE A 15 -27.84 -30.95 -11.95
N THR A 16 -27.94 -29.65 -11.70
CA THR A 16 -26.81 -28.73 -11.56
C THR A 16 -26.15 -28.97 -10.20
N LEU A 17 -25.03 -29.68 -10.22
CA LEU A 17 -24.14 -29.75 -9.05
C LEU A 17 -23.50 -28.38 -8.82
N LEU A 18 -24.00 -27.63 -7.83
CA LEU A 18 -23.38 -26.45 -7.29
C LEU A 18 -22.13 -26.89 -6.50
N PHE A 19 -20.96 -26.83 -7.14
CA PHE A 19 -19.70 -26.87 -6.41
C PHE A 19 -19.60 -25.62 -5.57
N GLY A 20 -19.97 -25.72 -4.30
CA GLY A 20 -19.70 -24.70 -3.30
C GLY A 20 -18.19 -24.59 -3.11
N SER A 21 -17.59 -23.54 -3.68
CA SER A 21 -16.22 -23.14 -3.32
C SER A 21 -16.23 -22.70 -1.86
N THR A 22 -15.69 -23.55 -0.98
CA THR A 22 -15.38 -23.13 0.39
C THR A 22 -14.41 -21.97 0.33
N PRO A 23 -14.68 -20.84 0.99
CA PRO A 23 -13.71 -19.76 1.06
C PRO A 23 -12.46 -20.32 1.76
N ALA A 24 -11.31 -20.18 1.10
CA ALA A 24 -10.03 -20.48 1.73
C ALA A 24 -9.91 -19.59 2.97
N ILE A 25 -9.84 -20.21 4.15
CA ILE A 25 -9.55 -19.51 5.40
C ILE A 25 -8.13 -18.96 5.23
N ALA A 26 -8.01 -17.65 5.02
CA ALA A 26 -6.73 -16.98 5.04
C ALA A 26 -6.15 -17.18 6.44
N THR A 27 -5.11 -18.00 6.55
CA THR A 27 -4.36 -18.13 7.80
C THR A 27 -3.73 -16.78 8.08
N GLU A 28 -4.13 -16.13 9.18
CA GLU A 28 -3.52 -14.88 9.62
C GLU A 28 -2.00 -15.08 9.71
N ALA A 29 -1.27 -14.16 9.06
CA ALA A 29 0.18 -14.19 9.13
C ALA A 29 0.61 -13.96 10.58
N PRO A 30 1.60 -14.71 11.09
CA PRO A 30 2.02 -14.58 12.47
C PRO A 30 2.45 -13.14 12.77
N VAL A 31 1.97 -12.62 13.90
CA VAL A 31 2.36 -11.31 14.40
C VAL A 31 3.79 -11.42 14.92
N ILE A 32 4.75 -10.88 14.18
CA ILE A 32 6.17 -10.91 14.51
C ILE A 32 6.63 -9.48 14.80
N ASP A 33 7.34 -9.28 15.88
CA ASP A 33 8.02 -8.01 16.16
C ASP A 33 9.28 -7.86 15.30
N TYR A 34 9.55 -6.63 14.89
CA TYR A 34 10.70 -6.32 14.03
C TYR A 34 11.54 -5.19 14.59
N CYS A 35 12.85 -5.29 14.37
CA CYS A 35 13.82 -4.24 14.64
C CYS A 35 14.44 -3.74 13.33
N ALA A 36 14.65 -2.44 13.22
CA ALA A 36 15.41 -1.84 12.12
C ALA A 36 16.71 -1.23 12.65
N LYS A 37 17.86 -1.51 12.01
CA LYS A 37 19.12 -0.84 12.30
C LYS A 37 19.00 0.66 12.04
N LYS A 38 19.32 1.49 13.02
CA LYS A 38 19.24 2.97 12.94
C LYS A 38 20.08 3.56 11.81
N THR A 39 21.21 2.94 11.49
CA THR A 39 22.17 3.43 10.48
C THR A 39 21.83 3.00 9.07
N THR A 40 21.33 1.78 8.87
CA THR A 40 21.15 1.19 7.53
C THR A 40 19.70 0.91 7.17
N GLY A 41 18.77 1.03 8.15
CA GLY A 41 17.38 0.63 7.96
C GLY A 41 17.15 -0.88 7.81
N LYS A 42 18.22 -1.71 7.87
CA LYS A 42 18.09 -3.16 7.69
C LYS A 42 17.19 -3.75 8.78
N VAL A 43 16.13 -4.43 8.35
CA VAL A 43 15.11 -5.00 9.22
C VAL A 43 15.42 -6.46 9.55
N ARG A 44 15.20 -6.87 10.79
CA ARG A 44 15.17 -8.27 11.23
C ARG A 44 13.95 -8.56 12.08
N ALA A 45 13.44 -9.78 11.98
CA ALA A 45 12.44 -10.30 12.91
C ALA A 45 13.04 -10.48 14.29
N ILE A 46 12.24 -10.26 15.33
CA ILE A 46 12.59 -10.59 16.70
C ILE A 46 12.13 -12.03 16.94
N THR A 47 13.06 -12.96 16.95
CA THR A 47 12.82 -14.36 17.30
C THR A 47 13.05 -14.61 18.78
N ASP A 48 13.85 -13.74 19.40
CA ASP A 48 14.27 -13.79 20.80
C ASP A 48 14.63 -12.38 21.28
N GLY A 49 14.18 -12.02 22.48
CA GLY A 49 14.56 -10.78 23.14
C GLY A 49 13.96 -9.49 22.55
N THR A 50 14.72 -8.41 22.60
CA THR A 50 14.30 -7.06 22.19
C THR A 50 15.27 -6.45 21.19
N CYS A 51 14.88 -5.30 20.62
CA CYS A 51 15.77 -4.54 19.77
C CYS A 51 16.99 -4.04 20.54
N THR A 52 18.16 -4.14 19.94
CA THR A 52 19.41 -3.62 20.50
C THR A 52 19.42 -2.09 20.52
N LYS A 53 20.34 -1.48 21.30
CA LYS A 53 20.51 -0.02 21.36
C LYS A 53 20.79 0.63 19.98
N LYS A 54 21.38 -0.13 19.03
CA LYS A 54 21.65 0.31 17.64
C LYS A 54 20.47 0.12 16.71
N GLU A 55 19.37 -0.45 17.20
CA GLU A 55 18.14 -0.70 16.47
C GLU A 55 17.00 0.12 17.06
N ARG A 56 15.93 0.27 16.28
CA ARG A 56 14.64 0.79 16.72
C ARG A 56 13.59 -0.30 16.56
N SER A 57 12.67 -0.41 17.51
CA SER A 57 11.50 -1.26 17.34
C SER A 57 10.58 -0.70 16.25
N LEU A 58 10.13 -1.57 15.37
CA LEU A 58 9.05 -1.28 14.42
C LEU A 58 7.69 -1.70 14.99
N GLY A 59 7.69 -2.38 16.14
CA GLY A 59 6.53 -2.91 16.81
C GLY A 59 6.04 -4.23 16.23
N ALA A 60 5.04 -4.82 16.89
CA ALA A 60 4.35 -6.02 16.45
C ALA A 60 3.42 -5.70 15.25
N GLY A 61 3.34 -6.59 14.33
CA GLY A 61 2.43 -6.54 13.20
C GLY A 61 2.98 -7.32 12.02
N PRO A 62 2.15 -7.86 11.15
CA PRO A 62 2.63 -8.46 9.94
C PRO A 62 3.35 -7.39 9.13
N ILE A 63 4.68 -7.52 8.99
CA ILE A 63 5.36 -6.87 7.89
C ILE A 63 5.06 -7.74 6.69
N VAL A 64 4.07 -7.32 5.91
CA VAL A 64 3.79 -7.99 4.66
C VAL A 64 5.01 -7.87 3.77
N ARG A 65 5.49 -9.02 3.29
CA ARG A 65 6.58 -9.08 2.33
C ARG A 65 6.20 -8.20 1.15
N GLY A 66 6.90 -7.08 0.96
CA GLY A 66 6.56 -6.11 -0.08
C GLY A 66 6.12 -4.74 0.41
N GLU A 67 5.98 -4.49 1.73
CA GLU A 67 5.59 -3.16 2.24
C GLU A 67 6.49 -2.03 1.71
N THR A 68 7.78 -2.32 1.52
CA THR A 68 8.75 -1.40 0.91
C THR A 68 9.10 -1.77 -0.54
N HIS A 69 8.42 -2.76 -1.13
CA HIS A 69 8.73 -3.24 -2.47
C HIS A 69 7.56 -2.99 -3.44
N PRO A 70 7.84 -2.44 -4.64
CA PRO A 70 6.78 -2.11 -5.62
C PRO A 70 5.96 -3.30 -6.12
N SER A 71 6.39 -4.56 -5.89
CA SER A 71 5.67 -5.74 -6.37
C SER A 71 4.27 -5.92 -5.77
N ALA A 72 4.03 -5.36 -4.58
CA ALA A 72 2.73 -5.42 -3.91
C ALA A 72 1.78 -4.28 -4.32
N LEU A 73 2.23 -3.38 -5.19
CA LEU A 73 1.39 -2.33 -5.76
C LEU A 73 0.50 -2.88 -6.88
N VAL A 74 -0.63 -2.23 -7.11
CA VAL A 74 -1.47 -2.48 -8.30
C VAL A 74 -0.61 -2.37 -9.56
N PRO A 75 -0.71 -3.32 -10.52
CA PRO A 75 0.20 -3.41 -11.67
C PRO A 75 0.38 -2.10 -12.44
N GLN A 76 -0.71 -1.38 -12.71
CA GLN A 76 -0.66 -0.09 -13.42
C GLN A 76 0.09 0.98 -12.61
N PHE A 77 -0.12 1.04 -11.31
CA PHE A 77 0.58 1.98 -10.43
C PHE A 77 2.07 1.65 -10.32
N LYS A 78 2.39 0.36 -10.20
CA LYS A 78 3.77 -0.12 -10.24
C LYS A 78 4.48 0.30 -11.53
N ALA A 79 3.84 0.11 -12.70
CA ALA A 79 4.41 0.48 -13.99
C ALA A 79 4.70 2.00 -14.08
N ARG A 80 3.79 2.84 -13.60
CA ARG A 80 3.98 4.31 -13.50
C ARG A 80 5.17 4.66 -12.60
N TYR A 81 5.27 4.03 -11.43
CA TYR A 81 6.38 4.24 -10.51
C TYR A 81 7.73 3.83 -11.13
N GLU A 82 7.83 2.67 -11.78
CA GLU A 82 9.08 2.22 -12.40
C GLU A 82 9.51 3.13 -13.57
N ALA A 83 8.56 3.66 -14.34
CA ALA A 83 8.85 4.65 -15.37
C ALA A 83 9.40 5.97 -14.77
N ALA A 84 8.75 6.49 -13.72
CA ALA A 84 9.19 7.68 -13.00
C ALA A 84 10.58 7.48 -12.37
N LYS A 85 10.81 6.33 -11.72
CA LYS A 85 12.09 5.93 -11.12
C LYS A 85 13.23 5.89 -12.14
N THR A 86 12.96 5.34 -13.32
CA THR A 86 13.92 5.30 -14.41
C THR A 86 14.30 6.70 -14.89
N ALA A 87 13.32 7.58 -15.07
CA ALA A 87 13.55 8.96 -15.46
C ALA A 87 14.28 9.77 -14.38
N ALA A 88 13.90 9.61 -13.11
CA ALA A 88 14.56 10.23 -11.97
C ALA A 88 16.05 9.84 -11.90
N LYS A 89 16.36 8.55 -12.10
CA LYS A 89 17.73 8.03 -12.10
C LYS A 89 18.60 8.72 -13.18
N LYS A 90 18.06 8.95 -14.40
CA LYS A 90 18.75 9.68 -15.47
C LYS A 90 19.05 11.14 -15.09
N LYS A 91 18.36 11.69 -14.12
CA LYS A 91 18.54 13.06 -13.57
C LYS A 91 19.32 13.07 -12.25
N GLY A 92 19.93 11.93 -11.86
CA GLY A 92 20.75 11.81 -10.64
C GLY A 92 19.93 11.66 -9.35
N HIS A 93 18.62 11.38 -9.44
CA HIS A 93 17.76 11.17 -8.29
C HIS A 93 17.46 9.69 -8.07
N THR A 94 17.50 9.25 -6.81
CA THR A 94 17.11 7.90 -6.41
C THR A 94 15.76 7.94 -5.72
N LEU A 95 14.75 7.33 -6.34
CA LEU A 95 13.44 7.11 -5.75
C LEU A 95 13.41 5.73 -5.11
N ALA A 96 13.31 5.67 -3.77
CA ALA A 96 13.18 4.44 -3.03
C ALA A 96 11.81 4.40 -2.33
N VAL A 97 11.03 3.34 -2.57
CA VAL A 97 9.80 3.09 -1.82
C VAL A 97 10.18 2.72 -0.40
N THR A 98 9.77 3.51 0.58
CA THR A 98 9.97 3.25 2.00
C THR A 98 8.72 2.71 2.67
N SER A 99 7.57 2.88 2.03
CA SER A 99 6.32 2.21 2.33
C SER A 99 5.47 2.18 1.06
N GLY A 100 4.90 1.03 0.75
CA GLY A 100 3.99 0.84 -0.38
C GLY A 100 2.70 0.18 0.11
N TYR A 101 2.45 -1.07 -0.30
CA TYR A 101 1.36 -1.84 0.25
C TYR A 101 1.54 -2.03 1.76
N ARG A 102 0.47 -1.87 2.52
CA ARG A 102 0.35 -2.24 3.93
C ARG A 102 -0.90 -3.09 4.11
N SER A 103 -0.87 -4.12 4.96
CA SER A 103 -2.11 -4.82 5.31
C SER A 103 -3.05 -3.91 6.10
N LEU A 104 -4.34 -4.25 6.14
CA LEU A 104 -5.32 -3.52 6.95
C LEU A 104 -4.91 -3.51 8.43
N GLU A 105 -4.44 -4.64 8.96
CA GLU A 105 -3.98 -4.80 10.35
C GLU A 105 -2.75 -3.93 10.62
N ARG A 106 -1.83 -3.86 9.66
CA ARG A 106 -0.65 -2.99 9.77
C ARG A 106 -1.05 -1.53 9.78
N GLN A 107 -1.96 -1.12 8.93
CA GLN A 107 -2.46 0.24 8.87
C GLN A 107 -3.18 0.60 10.17
N GLU A 108 -4.03 -0.29 10.70
CA GLU A 108 -4.71 -0.10 11.97
C GLU A 108 -3.72 0.09 13.12
N MET A 109 -2.71 -0.76 13.21
CA MET A 109 -1.68 -0.63 14.23
C MET A 109 -0.95 0.72 14.15
N LEU A 110 -0.65 1.20 12.95
CA LEU A 110 -0.02 2.52 12.75
C LEU A 110 -0.96 3.64 13.19
N TYR A 111 -2.25 3.52 12.87
CA TYR A 111 -3.27 4.49 13.26
C TYR A 111 -3.44 4.55 14.78
N GLN A 112 -3.55 3.41 15.46
CA GLN A 112 -3.62 3.36 16.93
C GLN A 112 -2.39 3.97 17.61
N ARG A 113 -1.20 3.79 17.02
CA ARG A 113 0.01 4.48 17.50
C ARG A 113 -0.05 5.98 17.28
N ALA A 114 -0.61 6.42 16.15
CA ALA A 114 -0.79 7.84 15.89
C ALA A 114 -1.79 8.46 16.89
N ILE A 115 -2.89 7.78 17.23
CA ILE A 115 -3.83 8.23 18.27
C ILE A 115 -3.11 8.41 19.62
N LYS A 116 -2.30 7.43 20.02
CA LYS A 116 -1.52 7.55 21.27
C LYS A 116 -0.52 8.72 21.25
N ARG A 117 0.04 9.02 20.09
CA ARG A 117 1.02 10.11 19.91
C ARG A 117 0.37 11.49 19.88
N HIS A 118 -0.77 11.61 19.21
CA HIS A 118 -1.42 12.90 18.91
C HIS A 118 -2.62 13.19 19.83
N GLY A 119 -3.02 12.25 20.68
CA GLY A 119 -4.03 12.42 21.72
C GLY A 119 -5.48 12.19 21.27
N SER A 120 -5.77 12.19 19.96
CA SER A 120 -7.13 11.90 19.45
C SER A 120 -7.09 11.26 18.06
N ALA A 121 -8.18 10.61 17.67
CA ALA A 121 -8.36 10.05 16.33
C ALA A 121 -8.31 11.13 15.24
N GLU A 122 -8.94 12.29 15.49
CA GLU A 122 -8.92 13.43 14.57
C GLU A 122 -7.49 13.96 14.33
N ALA A 123 -6.75 14.21 15.42
CA ALA A 123 -5.37 14.69 15.31
C ALA A 123 -4.44 13.65 14.66
N ALA A 124 -4.67 12.37 14.92
CA ALA A 124 -3.94 11.26 14.31
C ALA A 124 -4.19 11.15 12.81
N SER A 125 -5.44 11.32 12.35
CA SER A 125 -5.82 11.20 10.93
C SER A 125 -5.09 12.18 10.04
N LYS A 126 -4.64 13.33 10.56
CA LYS A 126 -3.80 14.28 9.80
C LYS A 126 -2.43 13.72 9.40
N TRP A 127 -2.02 12.59 9.97
CA TRP A 127 -0.70 11.96 9.74
C TRP A 127 -0.79 10.49 9.34
N VAL A 128 -1.78 9.79 9.83
CA VAL A 128 -2.01 8.36 9.55
C VAL A 128 -3.50 8.13 9.48
N LEU A 129 -4.00 7.81 8.31
CA LEU A 129 -5.41 7.48 8.13
C LEU A 129 -5.76 6.10 8.71
N PRO A 130 -6.99 5.90 9.17
CA PRO A 130 -7.49 4.58 9.51
C PRO A 130 -7.52 3.68 8.25
N PRO A 131 -7.55 2.34 8.42
CA PRO A 131 -7.41 1.39 7.32
C PRO A 131 -8.36 1.62 6.13
N GLU A 132 -9.60 1.92 6.42
CA GLU A 132 -10.66 2.10 5.43
C GLU A 132 -10.52 3.37 4.59
N LYS A 133 -9.76 4.36 5.07
CA LYS A 133 -9.50 5.63 4.36
C LYS A 133 -8.13 5.68 3.69
N SER A 134 -7.19 4.85 4.15
CA SER A 134 -5.83 4.84 3.61
C SER A 134 -5.76 4.11 2.27
N ASN A 135 -5.01 4.66 1.32
CA ASN A 135 -4.77 4.03 0.01
C ASN A 135 -3.62 3.01 0.02
N HIS A 136 -2.85 2.92 1.10
CA HIS A 136 -1.80 1.91 1.23
C HIS A 136 -2.34 0.47 1.23
N PRO A 137 -3.44 0.11 1.95
CA PRO A 137 -4.00 -1.24 1.90
C PRO A 137 -4.53 -1.66 0.53
N TRP A 138 -4.81 -0.70 -0.34
CA TRP A 138 -5.27 -0.97 -1.70
C TRP A 138 -4.13 -1.04 -2.72
N GLY A 139 -2.87 -0.83 -2.28
CA GLY A 139 -1.70 -0.86 -3.16
C GLY A 139 -1.64 0.29 -4.17
N ILE A 140 -2.27 1.42 -3.86
CA ILE A 140 -2.32 2.63 -4.69
C ILE A 140 -1.74 3.87 -3.98
N ALA A 141 -0.87 3.67 -2.99
CA ALA A 141 -0.07 4.72 -2.36
C ALA A 141 1.38 4.26 -2.18
N ILE A 142 2.32 5.19 -2.28
CA ILE A 142 3.74 4.97 -1.97
C ILE A 142 4.29 6.14 -1.17
N ASP A 143 5.14 5.81 -0.19
CA ASP A 143 6.00 6.77 0.49
C ASP A 143 7.41 6.67 -0.10
N ILE A 144 7.91 7.78 -0.63
CA ILE A 144 9.21 7.87 -1.31
C ILE A 144 10.24 8.53 -0.39
N ASN A 145 11.32 7.81 -0.13
CA ASN A 145 12.49 8.28 0.64
C ASN A 145 12.17 8.77 2.07
N TYR A 146 11.02 8.46 2.63
CA TYR A 146 10.69 8.84 4.01
C TYR A 146 11.67 8.20 4.99
N GLY A 147 12.36 9.03 5.77
CA GLY A 147 13.34 8.57 6.75
C GLY A 147 14.65 8.02 6.18
N VAL A 148 14.86 8.07 4.85
CA VAL A 148 16.10 7.61 4.19
C VAL A 148 16.68 8.67 3.27
N GLY A 149 18.00 8.63 3.06
CA GLY A 149 18.69 9.52 2.13
C GLY A 149 18.84 10.99 2.57
N GLY A 150 18.32 11.38 3.73
CA GLY A 150 18.42 12.73 4.27
C GLY A 150 18.00 13.81 3.26
N THR A 151 18.82 14.85 3.09
CA THR A 151 18.58 15.94 2.12
C THR A 151 18.50 15.46 0.67
N LYS A 152 19.30 14.46 0.28
CA LYS A 152 19.23 13.88 -1.08
C LYS A 152 17.90 13.16 -1.30
N GLY A 153 17.40 12.44 -0.28
CA GLY A 153 16.09 11.80 -0.34
C GLY A 153 14.95 12.79 -0.53
N LYS A 154 14.95 13.90 0.22
CA LYS A 154 13.97 14.99 0.04
C LYS A 154 14.05 15.63 -1.34
N LYS A 155 15.25 15.90 -1.87
CA LYS A 155 15.44 16.44 -3.23
C LYS A 155 14.90 15.48 -4.30
N ALA A 156 15.06 14.18 -4.11
CA ALA A 156 14.50 13.19 -5.05
C ALA A 156 12.97 13.16 -5.00
N ALA A 157 12.35 13.23 -3.81
CA ALA A 157 10.90 13.33 -3.68
C ALA A 157 10.37 14.65 -4.28
N ALA A 158 11.06 15.77 -4.08
CA ALA A 158 10.71 17.06 -4.71
C ALA A 158 10.84 17.00 -6.25
N TRP A 159 11.79 16.24 -6.79
CA TRP A 159 11.84 15.97 -8.22
C TRP A 159 10.58 15.22 -8.69
N LEU A 160 10.14 14.21 -7.93
CA LEU A 160 8.92 13.48 -8.25
C LEU A 160 7.67 14.36 -8.12
N GLU A 161 7.58 15.22 -7.11
CA GLU A 161 6.50 16.19 -6.97
C GLU A 161 6.37 17.08 -8.24
N LYS A 162 7.49 17.60 -8.74
CA LYS A 162 7.52 18.44 -9.94
C LYS A 162 7.22 17.69 -11.24
N ASN A 163 7.65 16.44 -11.38
CA ASN A 163 7.62 15.70 -12.64
C ASN A 163 6.67 14.50 -12.64
N GLY A 164 6.10 14.18 -11.48
CA GLY A 164 5.28 12.97 -11.28
C GLY A 164 4.03 12.95 -12.13
N TYR A 165 3.45 14.11 -12.45
CA TYR A 165 2.29 14.22 -13.32
C TYR A 165 2.51 13.58 -14.71
N LEU A 166 3.75 13.58 -15.24
CA LEU A 166 4.08 12.91 -16.50
C LEU A 166 3.82 11.40 -16.44
N TYR A 167 3.80 10.83 -15.24
CA TYR A 167 3.55 9.41 -14.96
C TYR A 167 2.19 9.20 -14.28
N GLY A 168 1.42 10.28 -14.07
CA GLY A 168 0.18 10.24 -13.31
C GLY A 168 0.36 10.01 -11.81
N LEU A 169 1.55 10.34 -11.27
CA LEU A 169 1.90 10.24 -9.86
C LEU A 169 1.88 11.62 -9.22
N CYS A 170 1.00 11.83 -8.27
CA CYS A 170 0.83 13.11 -7.61
C CYS A 170 1.09 13.01 -6.11
N ARG A 171 1.78 14.01 -5.56
CA ARG A 171 1.78 14.23 -4.13
C ARG A 171 0.37 14.68 -3.72
N ARG A 172 -0.22 13.99 -2.72
CA ARG A 172 -1.59 14.26 -2.33
C ARG A 172 -1.71 15.28 -1.22
N TYR A 173 -0.83 15.22 -0.19
CA TYR A 173 -0.94 16.01 1.03
C TYR A 173 0.22 17.01 1.19
N GLU A 174 -0.08 18.24 1.65
CA GLU A 174 0.95 19.26 1.87
C GLU A 174 1.89 18.91 3.02
N ASN A 175 1.39 18.26 4.06
CA ASN A 175 2.19 17.87 5.22
C ASN A 175 3.03 16.60 5.00
N GLU A 176 2.81 15.85 3.90
CA GLU A 176 3.48 14.58 3.59
C GLU A 176 4.29 14.69 2.28
N TRP A 177 5.48 15.28 2.33
CA TRP A 177 6.36 15.46 1.16
C TRP A 177 6.81 14.15 0.51
N TRP A 178 6.56 13.03 1.15
CA TRP A 178 6.96 11.68 0.71
C TRP A 178 5.81 10.88 0.07
N HIS A 179 4.55 11.28 0.26
CA HIS A 179 3.38 10.49 -0.09
C HIS A 179 2.87 10.79 -1.51
N PHE A 180 2.78 9.74 -2.34
CA PHE A 180 2.36 9.85 -3.75
C PHE A 180 1.32 8.81 -4.10
N GLU A 181 0.34 9.22 -4.92
CA GLU A 181 -0.77 8.40 -5.40
C GLU A 181 -0.99 8.57 -6.91
N PRO A 182 -1.66 7.61 -7.61
CA PRO A 182 -1.96 7.69 -9.04
C PRO A 182 -3.24 8.51 -9.31
N LEU A 183 -3.26 9.79 -8.92
CA LEU A 183 -4.48 10.61 -8.90
C LEU A 183 -4.99 11.01 -10.29
N VAL A 184 -4.14 10.96 -11.33
CA VAL A 184 -4.48 11.43 -12.68
C VAL A 184 -3.96 10.46 -13.74
N ALA A 185 -4.40 10.60 -14.98
CA ALA A 185 -3.76 9.91 -16.09
C ALA A 185 -2.37 10.51 -16.38
N PRO A 186 -1.39 9.70 -16.87
CA PRO A 186 -0.08 10.22 -17.24
C PRO A 186 -0.17 11.42 -18.20
N GLY A 187 0.54 12.49 -17.85
CA GLY A 187 0.55 13.75 -18.59
C GLY A 187 -0.49 14.79 -18.14
N GLN A 188 -1.45 14.41 -17.31
CA GLN A 188 -2.42 15.36 -16.75
C GLN A 188 -1.84 16.05 -15.52
N GLN A 189 -2.17 17.33 -15.33
CA GLN A 189 -1.76 18.10 -14.16
C GLN A 189 -2.33 17.50 -12.88
N CYS A 190 -1.49 17.46 -11.84
CA CYS A 190 -1.93 17.04 -10.51
C CYS A 190 -2.94 18.04 -9.93
N PRO A 191 -3.92 17.56 -9.16
CA PRO A 191 -4.83 18.43 -8.41
C PRO A 191 -4.08 19.25 -7.36
N VAL A 192 -4.73 20.26 -6.82
CA VAL A 192 -4.27 21.00 -5.64
C VAL A 192 -4.14 20.01 -4.48
N MET A 193 -3.04 20.10 -3.74
CA MET A 193 -2.82 19.23 -2.57
C MET A 193 -3.83 19.53 -1.47
N GLU A 194 -4.24 18.48 -0.78
CA GLU A 194 -4.99 18.58 0.47
C GLU A 194 -4.02 19.03 1.60
N PRO A 195 -4.44 19.87 2.55
CA PRO A 195 -3.54 20.33 3.62
C PRO A 195 -2.97 19.18 4.45
N TYR A 196 -3.78 18.14 4.67
CA TYR A 196 -3.43 16.91 5.38
C TYR A 196 -4.42 15.79 5.04
N ALA A 197 -4.09 14.56 5.39
CA ALA A 197 -5.01 13.42 5.30
C ALA A 197 -6.21 13.59 6.25
N SER A 198 -7.43 13.23 5.84
CA SER A 198 -8.65 13.39 6.64
C SER A 198 -9.69 12.30 6.35
#